data_9e5707f7116e5d55704d32caf8e68c0b
#
_entry.id   9e5707f7116e5d55704d32caf8e68c0b
#
_cell.length_a   1.000
_cell.length_b   1.000
_cell.length_c   1.000
_cell.angle_alpha   90.00
_cell.angle_beta   90.00
_cell.angle_gamma   90.00
#
_symmetry.space_group_name_H-M   'P 1'
#
loop_
_entity.id
_entity.type
_entity.pdbx_description
1 polymer ?
#
loop_
_entity_poly.entity_id
_entity_poly.type
_entity_poly.pdbx_seq_one_letter_code
_entity_poly.pdbx_strand_id
1 'polypeptide(L)'
;MEQSQFRVYGYRWVMLSVFMLVIFINQVSWITFAPITGPAAAFYHVSDLQIGLLSLMFMLVYIVVSVPASWMIDTYGIRIAVGIGAVLTGVFGLMRGMVADNYSLVLIAQIGIAVGQPFILNAMTSVAARWFPVGTRAMAAGMGSLAMYVGITVGLVLTPYLSIHFEITGMLLIYGIASPVVAILFFVFAKDRPPTPPCAQEDEERSLVYDGLKEALHRRNFIYLLILFFVGLGIFNAVTTWVEDIVRPRGFSVIQAGNIGGLMIFGGILGAIIMPHLSDRSGKRTPFLRAIVAGSILGLIGITFAPSYGLLLLSAFIF
;
A
#
# COMPACT_ATOMS: atom_id res chain seq x y z
N MET A 1 -32.21 -18.09 -26.76
CA MET A 1 -30.96 -17.85 -25.96
C MET A 1 -30.35 -16.54 -26.45
N GLU A 2 -30.64 -15.44 -25.77
CA GLU A 2 -30.04 -14.14 -26.07
C GLU A 2 -28.54 -14.26 -25.84
N GLN A 3 -27.75 -14.13 -26.88
CA GLN A 3 -26.32 -13.90 -26.76
C GLN A 3 -26.14 -12.59 -26.01
N SER A 4 -25.83 -12.67 -24.71
CA SER A 4 -25.42 -11.53 -23.92
C SER A 4 -24.20 -10.92 -24.60
N GLN A 5 -24.39 -9.77 -25.28
CA GLN A 5 -23.31 -9.08 -25.97
C GLN A 5 -22.34 -8.53 -24.93
N PHE A 6 -21.22 -9.23 -24.73
CA PHE A 6 -20.13 -8.73 -23.90
C PHE A 6 -19.55 -7.46 -24.51
N ARG A 7 -19.43 -6.42 -23.71
CA ARG A 7 -18.90 -5.14 -24.18
C ARG A 7 -17.85 -4.57 -23.25
N VAL A 8 -16.70 -4.27 -23.80
CA VAL A 8 -15.61 -3.62 -23.06
C VAL A 8 -15.76 -2.10 -23.20
N TYR A 9 -16.01 -1.41 -22.09
CA TYR A 9 -16.19 0.03 -22.05
C TYR A 9 -14.87 0.75 -21.76
N GLY A 10 -14.60 1.86 -22.46
CA GLY A 10 -13.45 2.75 -22.19
C GLY A 10 -13.48 3.33 -20.77
N TYR A 11 -14.67 3.48 -20.18
CA TYR A 11 -14.88 3.99 -18.82
C TYR A 11 -14.17 3.15 -17.73
N ARG A 12 -13.78 1.90 -18.02
CA ARG A 12 -12.97 1.06 -17.13
C ARG A 12 -11.68 1.76 -16.67
N TRP A 13 -11.08 2.55 -17.55
CA TRP A 13 -9.87 3.31 -17.24
C TRP A 13 -10.14 4.46 -16.29
N VAL A 14 -11.27 5.15 -16.43
CA VAL A 14 -11.69 6.19 -15.47
C VAL A 14 -11.92 5.56 -14.10
N MET A 15 -12.65 4.43 -14.06
CA MET A 15 -12.88 3.71 -12.80
C MET A 15 -11.58 3.26 -12.14
N LEU A 16 -10.65 2.70 -12.91
CA LEU A 16 -9.35 2.29 -12.41
C LEU A 16 -8.53 3.49 -11.91
N SER A 17 -8.53 4.61 -12.65
CA SER A 17 -7.77 5.81 -12.26
C SER A 17 -8.26 6.42 -10.95
N VAL A 18 -9.57 6.56 -10.75
CA VAL A 18 -10.09 7.10 -9.48
C VAL A 18 -9.86 6.13 -8.33
N PHE A 19 -9.93 4.82 -8.58
CA PHE A 19 -9.57 3.81 -7.60
C PHE A 19 -8.09 3.88 -7.22
N MET A 20 -7.20 4.03 -8.20
CA MET A 20 -5.76 4.21 -7.98
C MET A 20 -5.45 5.47 -7.17
N LEU A 21 -6.18 6.58 -7.39
CA LEU A 21 -6.03 7.80 -6.59
C LEU A 21 -6.40 7.58 -5.12
N VAL A 22 -7.47 6.80 -4.84
CA VAL A 22 -7.85 6.46 -3.46
C VAL A 22 -6.79 5.60 -2.79
N ILE A 23 -6.24 4.60 -3.50
CA ILE A 23 -5.11 3.81 -3.00
C ILE A 23 -3.92 4.73 -2.70
N PHE A 24 -3.54 5.56 -3.66
CA PHE A 24 -2.40 6.45 -3.57
C PHE A 24 -2.46 7.34 -2.32
N ILE A 25 -3.56 8.09 -2.12
CA ILE A 25 -3.65 9.02 -0.98
C ILE A 25 -3.73 8.29 0.37
N ASN A 26 -4.34 7.10 0.41
CA ASN A 26 -4.35 6.28 1.61
C ASN A 26 -2.93 5.81 1.98
N GLN A 27 -2.12 5.41 0.99
CA GLN A 27 -0.74 4.96 1.22
C GLN A 27 0.20 6.12 1.60
N VAL A 28 0.04 7.30 0.99
CA VAL A 28 0.73 8.52 1.44
C VAL A 28 0.41 8.78 2.90
N SER A 29 -0.87 8.66 3.28
CA SER A 29 -1.33 8.90 4.66
C SER A 29 -0.78 7.89 5.66
N TRP A 30 -0.64 6.63 5.25
CA TRP A 30 -0.06 5.57 6.07
C TRP A 30 1.40 5.87 6.42
N ILE A 31 2.24 6.17 5.41
CA ILE A 31 3.69 6.23 5.57
C ILE A 31 4.20 7.62 6.01
N THR A 32 3.29 8.61 6.14
CA THR A 32 3.62 10.01 6.38
C THR A 32 4.69 10.22 7.47
N PHE A 33 4.62 9.52 8.60
CA PHE A 33 5.52 9.77 9.72
C PHE A 33 6.84 9.01 9.67
N ALA A 34 6.94 7.96 8.84
CA ALA A 34 8.13 7.11 8.75
C ALA A 34 9.45 7.86 8.41
N PRO A 35 9.48 8.80 7.45
CA PRO A 35 10.71 9.50 7.10
C PRO A 35 11.04 10.70 8.01
N ILE A 36 10.19 11.02 8.99
CA ILE A 36 10.32 12.18 9.88
C ILE A 36 10.10 11.79 11.36
N THR A 37 10.40 10.56 11.74
CA THR A 37 10.13 10.04 13.11
C THR A 37 10.74 10.94 14.18
N GLY A 38 12.03 11.30 14.09
CA GLY A 38 12.71 12.15 15.06
C GLY A 38 12.13 13.57 15.15
N PRO A 39 12.01 14.31 14.05
CA PRO A 39 11.34 15.62 14.07
C PRO A 39 9.92 15.58 14.61
N ALA A 40 9.13 14.54 14.28
CA ALA A 40 7.78 14.41 14.80
C ALA A 40 7.76 14.09 16.30
N ALA A 41 8.67 13.26 16.79
CA ALA A 41 8.83 12.97 18.22
C ALA A 41 9.17 14.23 19.01
N ALA A 42 10.09 15.05 18.48
CA ALA A 42 10.44 16.33 19.08
C ALA A 42 9.26 17.31 19.07
N PHE A 43 8.52 17.40 17.96
CA PHE A 43 7.36 18.29 17.80
C PHE A 43 6.22 17.96 18.78
N TYR A 44 5.88 16.67 18.92
CA TYR A 44 4.81 16.24 19.82
C TYR A 44 5.25 15.99 21.26
N HIS A 45 6.55 16.10 21.57
CA HIS A 45 7.14 15.74 22.87
C HIS A 45 6.82 14.30 23.30
N VAL A 46 6.94 13.36 22.38
CA VAL A 46 6.67 11.93 22.56
C VAL A 46 7.89 11.09 22.15
N SER A 47 7.89 9.80 22.47
CA SER A 47 8.97 8.89 22.04
C SER A 47 8.86 8.53 20.56
N ASP A 48 9.99 8.12 19.95
CA ASP A 48 10.02 7.60 18.58
C ASP A 48 9.07 6.42 18.40
N LEU A 49 8.93 5.56 19.42
CA LEU A 49 7.98 4.45 19.41
C LEU A 49 6.52 4.93 19.27
N GLN A 50 6.15 6.02 19.93
CA GLN A 50 4.81 6.59 19.79
C GLN A 50 4.57 7.14 18.38
N ILE A 51 5.57 7.73 17.75
CA ILE A 51 5.46 8.11 16.32
C ILE A 51 5.35 6.86 15.44
N GLY A 52 6.15 5.83 15.67
CA GLY A 52 6.03 4.55 14.97
C GLY A 52 4.65 3.91 15.08
N LEU A 53 3.97 4.06 16.24
CA LEU A 53 2.60 3.58 16.42
C LEU A 53 1.62 4.18 15.39
N LEU A 54 1.83 5.41 14.91
CA LEU A 54 0.99 6.02 13.88
C LEU A 54 0.96 5.20 12.58
N SER A 55 2.08 4.57 12.22
CA SER A 55 2.15 3.66 11.07
C SER A 55 1.73 2.24 11.43
N LEU A 56 2.10 1.73 12.61
CA LEU A 56 1.77 0.38 13.09
C LEU A 56 0.27 0.16 13.27
N MET A 57 -0.49 1.19 13.63
CA MET A 57 -1.95 1.11 13.75
C MET A 57 -2.61 0.59 12.48
N PHE A 58 -2.08 0.90 11.30
CA PHE A 58 -2.60 0.39 10.03
C PHE A 58 -2.52 -1.13 9.95
N MET A 59 -1.42 -1.73 10.43
CA MET A 59 -1.26 -3.18 10.43
C MET A 59 -2.22 -3.86 11.42
N LEU A 60 -2.33 -3.32 12.63
CA LEU A 60 -3.20 -3.87 13.67
C LEU A 60 -4.67 -3.77 13.27
N VAL A 61 -5.10 -2.62 12.78
CA VAL A 61 -6.47 -2.38 12.32
C VAL A 61 -6.79 -3.24 11.10
N TYR A 62 -5.83 -3.40 10.18
CA TYR A 62 -6.02 -4.22 8.98
C TYR A 62 -6.37 -5.66 9.32
N ILE A 63 -5.73 -6.27 10.31
CA ILE A 63 -6.00 -7.65 10.75
C ILE A 63 -7.47 -7.80 11.17
N VAL A 64 -8.00 -6.83 11.92
CA VAL A 64 -9.36 -6.88 12.46
C VAL A 64 -10.40 -6.54 11.38
N VAL A 65 -10.14 -5.50 10.58
CA VAL A 65 -11.12 -4.93 9.65
C VAL A 65 -11.11 -5.62 8.28
N SER A 66 -10.07 -6.37 7.93
CA SER A 66 -9.93 -7.01 6.61
C SER A 66 -11.09 -7.97 6.28
N VAL A 67 -11.52 -8.78 7.25
CA VAL A 67 -12.63 -9.74 7.04
C VAL A 67 -13.97 -9.03 6.80
N PRO A 68 -14.43 -8.11 7.68
CA PRO A 68 -15.67 -7.38 7.42
C PRO A 68 -15.61 -6.50 6.18
N ALA A 69 -14.44 -5.93 5.84
CA ALA A 69 -14.27 -5.14 4.62
C ALA A 69 -14.44 -6.01 3.36
N SER A 70 -13.83 -7.19 3.31
CA SER A 70 -14.00 -8.14 2.21
C SER A 70 -15.46 -8.58 2.06
N TRP A 71 -16.12 -8.92 3.17
CA TRP A 71 -17.54 -9.25 3.16
C TRP A 71 -18.41 -8.11 2.59
N MET A 72 -18.11 -6.86 2.93
CA MET A 72 -18.83 -5.70 2.38
C MET A 72 -18.59 -5.51 0.89
N ILE A 73 -17.35 -5.73 0.40
CA ILE A 73 -17.02 -5.67 -1.03
C ILE A 73 -17.86 -6.69 -1.82
N ASP A 74 -17.98 -7.91 -1.30
CA ASP A 74 -18.73 -8.98 -1.95
C ASP A 74 -20.24 -8.75 -1.90
N THR A 75 -20.76 -8.23 -0.79
CA THR A 75 -22.21 -8.08 -0.54
C THR A 75 -22.77 -6.80 -1.17
N TYR A 76 -22.13 -5.66 -0.94
CA TYR A 76 -22.63 -4.34 -1.33
C TYR A 76 -21.94 -3.75 -2.55
N GLY A 77 -20.89 -4.39 -3.03
CA GLY A 77 -20.14 -3.97 -4.21
C GLY A 77 -18.99 -3.01 -3.93
N ILE A 78 -18.19 -2.78 -4.98
CA ILE A 78 -16.95 -2.00 -4.87
C ILE A 78 -17.22 -0.51 -4.63
N ARG A 79 -18.29 0.05 -5.23
CA ARG A 79 -18.58 1.48 -5.09
C ARG A 79 -18.89 1.86 -3.63
N ILE A 80 -19.66 1.03 -2.94
CA ILE A 80 -20.03 1.27 -1.54
C ILE A 80 -18.83 0.99 -0.63
N ALA A 81 -18.21 -0.16 -0.77
CA ALA A 81 -17.11 -0.56 0.11
C ALA A 81 -15.89 0.38 -0.02
N VAL A 82 -15.39 0.61 -1.25
CA VAL A 82 -14.28 1.55 -1.47
C VAL A 82 -14.70 2.99 -1.12
N GLY A 83 -15.98 3.34 -1.35
CA GLY A 83 -16.55 4.62 -0.93
C GLY A 83 -16.43 4.86 0.58
N ILE A 84 -16.72 3.85 1.41
CA ILE A 84 -16.51 3.92 2.87
C ILE A 84 -15.03 4.17 3.17
N GLY A 85 -14.13 3.41 2.55
CA GLY A 85 -12.68 3.60 2.71
C GLY A 85 -12.22 4.99 2.30
N ALA A 86 -12.74 5.52 1.18
CA ALA A 86 -12.45 6.86 0.69
C ALA A 86 -12.97 7.96 1.63
N VAL A 87 -14.20 7.82 2.16
CA VAL A 87 -14.77 8.76 3.15
C VAL A 87 -13.95 8.75 4.43
N LEU A 88 -13.63 7.58 4.96
CA LEU A 88 -12.81 7.48 6.18
C LEU A 88 -11.44 8.11 5.96
N THR A 89 -10.77 7.82 4.84
CA THR A 89 -9.49 8.45 4.49
C THR A 89 -9.65 9.97 4.33
N GLY A 90 -10.71 10.45 3.69
CA GLY A 90 -10.99 11.87 3.48
C GLY A 90 -11.28 12.62 4.78
N VAL A 91 -12.23 12.13 5.57
CA VAL A 91 -12.68 12.79 6.81
C VAL A 91 -11.57 12.80 7.85
N PHE A 92 -10.97 11.63 8.12
CA PHE A 92 -9.92 11.53 9.12
C PHE A 92 -8.58 12.10 8.63
N GLY A 93 -8.33 12.10 7.31
CA GLY A 93 -7.19 12.81 6.72
C GLY A 93 -7.30 14.32 6.94
N LEU A 94 -8.48 14.91 6.68
CA LEU A 94 -8.73 16.33 6.95
C LEU A 94 -8.66 16.63 8.46
N MET A 95 -9.32 15.81 9.30
CA MET A 95 -9.24 15.94 10.75
C MET A 95 -7.78 15.93 11.22
N ARG A 96 -6.95 15.01 10.74
CA ARG A 96 -5.52 14.94 11.08
C ARG A 96 -4.78 16.25 10.77
N GLY A 97 -5.09 16.89 9.63
CA GLY A 97 -4.52 18.19 9.27
C GLY A 97 -5.01 19.33 10.16
N MET A 98 -6.27 19.30 10.59
CA MET A 98 -6.87 20.35 11.43
C MET A 98 -6.43 20.29 12.90
N VAL A 99 -6.12 19.10 13.42
CA VAL A 99 -5.70 18.88 14.81
C VAL A 99 -4.22 18.51 14.91
N ALA A 100 -3.44 18.98 13.96
CA ALA A 100 -2.05 18.57 13.76
C ALA A 100 -1.12 18.82 14.96
N ASP A 101 -1.47 19.72 15.87
CA ASP A 101 -0.69 20.06 17.08
C ASP A 101 -0.90 19.06 18.23
N ASN A 102 -1.90 18.19 18.16
CA ASN A 102 -2.25 17.28 19.24
C ASN A 102 -2.03 15.81 18.84
N TYR A 103 -1.00 15.20 19.40
CA TYR A 103 -0.65 13.80 19.13
C TYR A 103 -1.82 12.83 19.31
N SER A 104 -2.58 12.94 20.39
CA SER A 104 -3.68 12.00 20.67
C SER A 104 -4.80 12.11 19.63
N LEU A 105 -5.13 13.30 19.19
CA LEU A 105 -6.13 13.53 18.14
C LEU A 105 -5.60 13.09 16.76
N VAL A 106 -4.32 13.31 16.49
CA VAL A 106 -3.65 12.78 15.29
C VAL A 106 -3.66 11.24 15.28
N LEU A 107 -3.42 10.59 16.42
CA LEU A 107 -3.50 9.13 16.56
C LEU A 107 -4.91 8.61 16.28
N ILE A 108 -5.95 9.26 16.83
CA ILE A 108 -7.35 8.90 16.56
C ILE A 108 -7.66 9.05 15.07
N ALA A 109 -7.25 10.16 14.46
CA ALA A 109 -7.44 10.37 13.03
C ALA A 109 -6.70 9.31 12.19
N GLN A 110 -5.48 8.96 12.59
CA GLN A 110 -4.68 7.92 11.94
C GLN A 110 -5.35 6.54 12.00
N ILE A 111 -5.94 6.18 13.14
CA ILE A 111 -6.75 4.96 13.28
C ILE A 111 -7.96 5.00 12.34
N GLY A 112 -8.64 6.15 12.23
CA GLY A 112 -9.77 6.31 11.32
C GLY A 112 -9.38 6.11 9.84
N ILE A 113 -8.21 6.62 9.41
CA ILE A 113 -7.66 6.37 8.07
C ILE A 113 -7.32 4.87 7.91
N ALA A 114 -6.73 4.26 8.93
CA ALA A 114 -6.37 2.84 8.95
C ALA A 114 -7.58 1.92 8.79
N VAL A 115 -8.73 2.25 9.40
CA VAL A 115 -9.99 1.52 9.20
C VAL A 115 -10.43 1.55 7.72
N GLY A 116 -10.18 2.65 7.01
CA GLY A 116 -10.49 2.77 5.59
C GLY A 116 -9.65 1.88 4.68
N GLN A 117 -8.41 1.54 5.08
CA GLN A 117 -7.45 0.86 4.21
C GLN A 117 -7.91 -0.53 3.71
N PRO A 118 -8.43 -1.45 4.52
CA PRO A 118 -8.90 -2.76 4.04
C PRO A 118 -10.04 -2.67 3.02
N PHE A 119 -10.94 -1.70 3.14
CA PHE A 119 -12.01 -1.46 2.16
C PHE A 119 -11.47 -1.05 0.80
N ILE A 120 -10.31 -0.41 0.77
CA ILE A 120 -9.65 0.04 -0.45
C ILE A 120 -8.80 -1.09 -1.02
N LEU A 121 -7.89 -1.66 -0.25
CA LEU A 121 -6.90 -2.61 -0.78
C LEU A 121 -7.50 -3.97 -1.14
N ASN A 122 -8.45 -4.49 -0.36
CA ASN A 122 -9.10 -5.77 -0.66
C ASN A 122 -10.00 -5.70 -1.90
N ALA A 123 -10.41 -4.49 -2.34
CA ALA A 123 -11.23 -4.31 -3.53
C ALA A 123 -10.44 -4.42 -4.87
N MET A 124 -9.10 -4.48 -4.83
CA MET A 124 -8.25 -4.40 -6.02
C MET A 124 -8.57 -5.49 -7.06
N THR A 125 -8.69 -6.73 -6.63
CA THR A 125 -9.05 -7.86 -7.49
C THR A 125 -10.49 -7.77 -7.97
N SER A 126 -11.41 -7.32 -7.12
CA SER A 126 -12.83 -7.15 -7.46
C SER A 126 -13.04 -6.04 -8.50
N VAL A 127 -12.30 -4.92 -8.43
CA VAL A 127 -12.30 -3.87 -9.46
C VAL A 127 -11.82 -4.43 -10.80
N ALA A 128 -10.72 -5.18 -10.79
CA ALA A 128 -10.19 -5.82 -12.00
C ALA A 128 -11.18 -6.84 -12.59
N ALA A 129 -11.81 -7.67 -11.75
CA ALA A 129 -12.74 -8.71 -12.19
C ALA A 129 -14.03 -8.13 -12.79
N ARG A 130 -14.58 -7.05 -12.21
CA ARG A 130 -15.85 -6.47 -12.67
C ARG A 130 -15.72 -5.59 -13.92
N TRP A 131 -14.56 -4.93 -14.11
CA TRP A 131 -14.39 -3.94 -15.17
C TRP A 131 -13.53 -4.41 -16.35
N PHE A 132 -12.71 -5.45 -16.16
CA PHE A 132 -11.75 -5.88 -17.16
C PHE A 132 -12.01 -7.32 -17.62
N PRO A 133 -11.85 -7.60 -18.94
CA PRO A 133 -11.91 -8.97 -19.46
C PRO A 133 -10.75 -9.82 -18.87
N VAL A 134 -10.95 -11.13 -18.80
CA VAL A 134 -10.02 -12.10 -18.16
C VAL A 134 -8.55 -11.86 -18.53
N GLY A 135 -8.25 -11.67 -19.82
CA GLY A 135 -6.87 -11.48 -20.30
C GLY A 135 -6.18 -10.18 -19.83
N THR A 136 -6.90 -9.22 -19.22
CA THR A 136 -6.35 -7.94 -18.76
C THR A 136 -6.57 -7.67 -17.27
N ARG A 137 -7.20 -8.60 -16.54
CA ARG A 137 -7.45 -8.46 -15.09
C ARG A 137 -6.16 -8.35 -14.28
N ALA A 138 -5.16 -9.19 -14.61
CA ALA A 138 -3.86 -9.15 -13.95
C ALA A 138 -3.15 -7.80 -14.11
N MET A 139 -3.23 -7.20 -15.32
CA MET A 139 -2.69 -5.88 -15.59
C MET A 139 -3.41 -4.80 -14.75
N ALA A 140 -4.75 -4.83 -14.68
CA ALA A 140 -5.52 -3.87 -13.91
C ALA A 140 -5.22 -3.96 -12.40
N ALA A 141 -5.13 -5.17 -11.85
CA ALA A 141 -4.72 -5.39 -10.47
C ALA A 141 -3.27 -4.92 -10.22
N GLY A 142 -2.37 -5.19 -11.17
CA GLY A 142 -0.98 -4.72 -11.12
C GLY A 142 -0.87 -3.18 -11.10
N MET A 143 -1.73 -2.48 -11.84
CA MET A 143 -1.80 -1.01 -11.79
C MET A 143 -2.27 -0.51 -10.43
N GLY A 144 -3.21 -1.19 -9.78
CA GLY A 144 -3.59 -0.90 -8.39
C GLY A 144 -2.42 -1.07 -7.41
N SER A 145 -1.65 -2.16 -7.55
CA SER A 145 -0.44 -2.38 -6.75
C SER A 145 0.63 -1.30 -7.04
N LEU A 146 0.78 -0.89 -8.29
CA LEU A 146 1.68 0.21 -8.66
C LEU A 146 1.27 1.52 -7.98
N ALA A 147 -0.02 1.85 -7.96
CA ALA A 147 -0.52 3.05 -7.27
C ALA A 147 -0.21 3.01 -5.76
N MET A 148 -0.29 1.83 -5.14
CA MET A 148 0.09 1.62 -3.74
C MET A 148 1.58 1.96 -3.53
N TYR A 149 2.47 1.38 -4.32
CA TYR A 149 3.92 1.63 -4.19
C TYR A 149 4.30 3.07 -4.53
N VAL A 150 3.67 3.67 -5.55
CA VAL A 150 3.90 5.09 -5.87
C VAL A 150 3.44 5.98 -4.72
N GLY A 151 2.30 5.68 -4.07
CA GLY A 151 1.84 6.39 -2.88
C GLY A 151 2.85 6.31 -1.72
N ILE A 152 3.40 5.13 -1.44
CA ILE A 152 4.43 4.94 -0.42
C ILE A 152 5.70 5.75 -0.80
N THR A 153 6.16 5.63 -2.03
CA THR A 153 7.35 6.37 -2.51
C THR A 153 7.18 7.88 -2.36
N VAL A 154 6.04 8.42 -2.80
CA VAL A 154 5.73 9.85 -2.68
C VAL A 154 5.65 10.26 -1.21
N GLY A 155 5.02 9.45 -0.35
CA GLY A 155 4.98 9.70 1.08
C GLY A 155 6.38 9.76 1.71
N LEU A 156 7.28 8.83 1.37
CA LEU A 156 8.64 8.80 1.89
C LEU A 156 9.50 9.99 1.41
N VAL A 157 9.40 10.36 0.13
CA VAL A 157 10.26 11.39 -0.47
C VAL A 157 9.71 12.80 -0.24
N LEU A 158 8.39 12.99 -0.40
CA LEU A 158 7.77 14.32 -0.35
C LEU A 158 7.56 14.80 1.08
N THR A 159 7.29 13.92 2.03
CA THR A 159 6.99 14.29 3.42
C THR A 159 8.14 15.06 4.10
N PRO A 160 9.42 14.63 4.05
CA PRO A 160 10.52 15.39 4.61
C PRO A 160 10.65 16.79 4.00
N TYR A 161 10.45 16.89 2.69
CA TYR A 161 10.50 18.16 1.98
C TYR A 161 9.39 19.11 2.47
N LEU A 162 8.16 18.63 2.56
CA LEU A 162 7.03 19.43 3.04
C LEU A 162 7.17 19.80 4.50
N SER A 163 7.68 18.91 5.35
CA SER A 163 7.86 19.17 6.79
C SER A 163 8.90 20.25 7.07
N ILE A 164 9.93 20.37 6.23
CA ILE A 164 10.95 21.42 6.36
C ILE A 164 10.40 22.79 5.91
N HIS A 165 9.57 22.82 4.84
CA HIS A 165 9.12 24.08 4.25
C HIS A 165 7.81 24.62 4.87
N PHE A 166 6.94 23.74 5.34
CA PHE A 166 5.60 24.06 5.84
C PHE A 166 5.37 23.62 7.28
N GLU A 167 6.40 23.15 7.96
CA GLU A 167 6.30 22.51 9.27
C GLU A 167 5.42 21.25 9.23
N ILE A 168 5.33 20.52 10.35
CA ILE A 168 4.52 19.31 10.45
C ILE A 168 3.02 19.63 10.28
N THR A 169 2.57 20.74 10.83
CA THR A 169 1.17 21.18 10.76
C THR A 169 0.73 21.49 9.33
N GLY A 170 1.50 22.28 8.59
CA GLY A 170 1.21 22.61 7.20
C GLY A 170 1.29 21.40 6.28
N MET A 171 2.27 20.52 6.49
CA MET A 171 2.38 19.26 5.75
C MET A 171 1.15 18.36 5.96
N LEU A 172 0.71 18.16 7.20
CA LEU A 172 -0.48 17.37 7.52
C LEU A 172 -1.76 18.01 6.96
N LEU A 173 -1.84 19.34 6.93
CA LEU A 173 -2.97 20.05 6.34
C LEU A 173 -3.01 19.86 4.80
N ILE A 174 -1.86 19.91 4.11
CA ILE A 174 -1.78 19.65 2.67
C ILE A 174 -2.32 18.25 2.34
N TYR A 175 -1.84 17.23 3.02
CA TYR A 175 -2.36 15.86 2.85
C TYR A 175 -3.82 15.74 3.30
N GLY A 176 -4.19 16.47 4.35
CA GLY A 176 -5.55 16.54 4.88
C GLY A 176 -6.54 17.10 3.88
N ILE A 177 -6.18 18.14 3.12
CA ILE A 177 -7.03 18.72 2.06
C ILE A 177 -7.07 17.80 0.82
N ALA A 178 -5.97 17.20 0.45
CA ALA A 178 -5.92 16.29 -0.69
C ALA A 178 -6.83 15.06 -0.52
N SER A 179 -6.95 14.54 0.71
CA SER A 179 -7.70 13.32 0.99
C SER A 179 -9.20 13.42 0.69
N PRO A 180 -9.98 14.43 1.15
CA PRO A 180 -11.38 14.56 0.79
C PRO A 180 -11.58 14.91 -0.69
N VAL A 181 -10.65 15.64 -1.32
CA VAL A 181 -10.72 15.90 -2.77
C VAL A 181 -10.73 14.58 -3.54
N VAL A 182 -9.83 13.65 -3.20
CA VAL A 182 -9.77 12.32 -3.82
C VAL A 182 -11.05 11.52 -3.52
N ALA A 183 -11.58 11.59 -2.30
CA ALA A 183 -12.84 10.94 -1.95
C ALA A 183 -14.02 11.47 -2.80
N ILE A 184 -14.11 12.79 -2.98
CA ILE A 184 -15.13 13.41 -3.84
C ILE A 184 -14.98 12.95 -5.29
N LEU A 185 -13.77 12.97 -5.84
CA LEU A 185 -13.50 12.47 -7.19
C LEU A 185 -13.93 11.01 -7.35
N PHE A 186 -13.68 10.16 -6.33
CA PHE A 186 -14.14 8.79 -6.35
C PHE A 186 -15.67 8.72 -6.44
N PHE A 187 -16.42 9.44 -5.60
CA PHE A 187 -17.89 9.40 -5.62
C PHE A 187 -18.50 9.92 -6.92
N VAL A 188 -17.87 10.93 -7.52
CA VAL A 188 -18.34 11.52 -8.80
C VAL A 188 -18.16 10.52 -9.96
N PHE A 189 -17.03 9.82 -10.01
CA PHE A 189 -16.68 8.99 -11.16
C PHE A 189 -16.81 7.49 -10.94
N ALA A 190 -16.84 6.99 -9.69
CA ALA A 190 -16.92 5.56 -9.45
C ALA A 190 -18.29 4.98 -9.76
N LYS A 191 -18.27 3.84 -10.44
CA LYS A 191 -19.45 3.00 -10.70
C LYS A 191 -19.16 1.57 -10.24
N ASP A 192 -20.18 0.86 -9.79
CA ASP A 192 -19.99 -0.51 -9.25
C ASP A 192 -19.62 -1.52 -10.35
N ARG A 193 -20.29 -1.42 -11.50
CA ARG A 193 -20.10 -2.31 -12.65
C ARG A 193 -20.45 -1.59 -13.95
N PRO A 194 -19.94 -2.08 -15.10
CA PRO A 194 -20.38 -1.58 -16.39
C PRO A 194 -21.84 -2.02 -16.69
N PRO A 195 -22.55 -1.36 -17.62
CA PRO A 195 -23.92 -1.71 -18.00
C PRO A 195 -24.07 -3.16 -18.52
N THR A 196 -23.07 -3.67 -19.23
CA THR A 196 -22.96 -5.07 -19.64
C THR A 196 -21.61 -5.64 -19.19
N PRO A 197 -21.54 -6.91 -18.75
CA PRO A 197 -20.29 -7.49 -18.29
C PRO A 197 -19.24 -7.53 -19.41
N PRO A 198 -17.94 -7.42 -19.10
CA PRO A 198 -16.86 -7.41 -20.10
C PRO A 198 -16.56 -8.79 -20.69
N CYS A 199 -17.00 -9.87 -20.05
CA CYS A 199 -16.88 -11.27 -20.48
C CYS A 199 -17.95 -12.12 -19.80
N ALA A 200 -18.13 -13.38 -20.24
CA ALA A 200 -18.94 -14.33 -19.51
C ALA A 200 -18.48 -14.38 -18.05
N GLN A 201 -19.43 -14.28 -17.12
CA GLN A 201 -19.15 -14.69 -15.76
C GLN A 201 -18.97 -16.20 -15.85
N GLU A 202 -17.74 -16.67 -15.79
CA GLU A 202 -17.48 -18.01 -15.32
C GLU A 202 -18.15 -18.06 -13.95
N ASP A 203 -18.97 -19.06 -13.72
CA ASP A 203 -19.45 -19.36 -12.37
C ASP A 203 -18.20 -19.49 -11.51
N GLU A 204 -17.80 -18.37 -10.88
CA GLU A 204 -16.89 -18.43 -9.77
C GLU A 204 -17.64 -19.29 -8.75
N GLU A 205 -17.40 -20.60 -8.83
CA GLU A 205 -17.69 -21.45 -7.71
C GLU A 205 -17.12 -20.72 -6.51
N ARG A 206 -18.00 -20.15 -5.69
CA ARG A 206 -17.72 -19.75 -4.32
C ARG A 206 -17.38 -21.02 -3.52
N SER A 207 -16.63 -21.92 -4.16
CA SER A 207 -16.14 -23.14 -3.57
C SER A 207 -15.15 -22.72 -2.51
N LEU A 208 -15.75 -22.39 -1.32
CA LEU A 208 -15.15 -22.82 -0.10
C LEU A 208 -13.67 -22.43 -0.02
N VAL A 209 -13.42 -21.11 0.02
CA VAL A 209 -12.13 -20.56 0.44
C VAL A 209 -11.60 -21.31 1.68
N TYR A 210 -12.49 -21.82 2.53
CA TYR A 210 -12.15 -22.58 3.72
C TYR A 210 -11.58 -23.97 3.41
N ASP A 211 -12.17 -24.74 2.50
CA ASP A 211 -11.67 -26.08 2.17
C ASP A 211 -10.41 -26.03 1.32
N GLY A 212 -10.34 -25.09 0.38
CA GLY A 212 -9.12 -24.82 -0.38
C GLY A 212 -7.96 -24.34 0.50
N LEU A 213 -8.23 -23.48 1.47
CA LEU A 213 -7.23 -23.03 2.44
C LEU A 213 -6.78 -24.19 3.35
N LYS A 214 -7.73 -25.01 3.82
CA LYS A 214 -7.43 -26.18 4.65
C LYS A 214 -6.56 -27.19 3.88
N GLU A 215 -6.87 -27.47 2.63
CA GLU A 215 -6.05 -28.33 1.78
C GLU A 215 -4.66 -27.74 1.54
N ALA A 216 -4.56 -26.44 1.22
CA ALA A 216 -3.30 -25.76 1.01
C ALA A 216 -2.41 -25.79 2.27
N LEU A 217 -2.98 -25.58 3.46
CA LEU A 217 -2.25 -25.66 4.74
C LEU A 217 -1.70 -27.04 5.07
N HIS A 218 -2.18 -28.14 4.44
CA HIS A 218 -1.58 -29.46 4.55
C HIS A 218 -0.36 -29.66 3.66
N ARG A 219 -0.12 -28.76 2.70
CA ARG A 219 1.04 -28.83 1.79
C ARG A 219 2.23 -28.11 2.40
N ARG A 220 3.31 -28.83 2.75
CA ARG A 220 4.55 -28.25 3.36
C ARG A 220 5.11 -27.08 2.56
N ASN A 221 5.13 -27.18 1.22
CA ASN A 221 5.64 -26.11 0.36
C ASN A 221 4.81 -24.83 0.48
N PHE A 222 3.51 -24.93 0.71
CA PHE A 222 2.63 -23.77 0.91
C PHE A 222 2.91 -23.10 2.26
N ILE A 223 3.15 -23.90 3.31
CA ILE A 223 3.55 -23.36 4.64
C ILE A 223 4.88 -22.62 4.55
N TYR A 224 5.89 -23.18 3.84
CA TYR A 224 7.15 -22.48 3.64
C TYR A 224 6.98 -21.14 2.90
N LEU A 225 6.12 -21.08 1.89
CA LEU A 225 5.79 -19.83 1.20
C LEU A 225 5.09 -18.84 2.14
N LEU A 226 4.14 -19.29 2.95
CA LEU A 226 3.48 -18.41 3.93
C LEU A 226 4.47 -17.83 4.94
N ILE A 227 5.38 -18.64 5.48
CA ILE A 227 6.41 -18.18 6.40
C ILE A 227 7.33 -17.16 5.70
N LEU A 228 7.75 -17.45 4.48
CA LEU A 228 8.59 -16.55 3.68
C LEU A 228 7.91 -15.20 3.46
N PHE A 229 6.63 -15.22 3.08
CA PHE A 229 5.83 -14.00 2.91
C PHE A 229 5.65 -13.24 4.22
N PHE A 230 5.33 -13.93 5.31
CA PHE A 230 5.14 -13.32 6.62
C PHE A 230 6.41 -12.61 7.11
N VAL A 231 7.55 -13.30 7.04
CA VAL A 231 8.85 -12.75 7.45
C VAL A 231 9.25 -11.62 6.50
N GLY A 232 9.14 -11.82 5.18
CA GLY A 232 9.52 -10.82 4.18
C GLY A 232 8.69 -9.53 4.31
N LEU A 233 7.36 -9.64 4.42
CA LEU A 233 6.48 -8.49 4.65
C LEU A 233 6.73 -7.82 5.99
N GLY A 234 7.01 -8.60 7.04
CA GLY A 234 7.34 -8.06 8.36
C GLY A 234 8.62 -7.22 8.33
N ILE A 235 9.69 -7.73 7.70
CA ILE A 235 10.95 -7.00 7.56
C ILE A 235 10.75 -5.75 6.68
N PHE A 236 10.06 -5.89 5.55
CA PHE A 236 9.76 -4.75 4.67
C PHE A 236 9.02 -3.63 5.41
N ASN A 237 7.95 -3.98 6.12
CA ASN A 237 7.17 -2.99 6.89
C ASN A 237 8.01 -2.36 8.02
N ALA A 238 8.83 -3.16 8.72
CA ALA A 238 9.71 -2.66 9.77
C ALA A 238 10.72 -1.65 9.21
N VAL A 239 11.48 -2.02 8.16
CA VAL A 239 12.48 -1.13 7.55
C VAL A 239 11.83 0.12 6.98
N THR A 240 10.68 0.00 6.31
CA THR A 240 9.98 1.14 5.71
C THR A 240 9.44 2.10 6.77
N THR A 241 8.89 1.57 7.88
CA THR A 241 8.34 2.38 8.97
C THR A 241 9.42 3.10 9.77
N TRP A 242 10.56 2.45 9.98
CA TRP A 242 11.65 2.95 10.83
C TRP A 242 12.86 3.46 10.02
N VAL A 243 12.68 3.79 8.75
CA VAL A 243 13.79 4.17 7.87
C VAL A 243 14.60 5.36 8.40
N GLU A 244 13.96 6.36 8.95
CA GLU A 244 14.62 7.54 9.54
C GLU A 244 15.38 7.18 10.81
N ASP A 245 14.75 6.43 11.73
CA ASP A 245 15.40 5.95 12.96
C ASP A 245 16.62 5.08 12.72
N ILE A 246 16.59 4.25 11.67
CA ILE A 246 17.71 3.39 11.29
C ILE A 246 18.92 4.24 10.84
N VAL A 247 18.70 5.35 10.14
CA VAL A 247 19.80 6.12 9.54
C VAL A 247 20.17 7.38 10.33
N ARG A 248 19.27 7.94 11.14
CA ARG A 248 19.49 9.12 11.98
C ARG A 248 20.72 9.03 12.90
N PRO A 249 21.00 7.91 13.61
CA PRO A 249 22.18 7.82 14.48
C PRO A 249 23.51 7.96 13.75
N ARG A 250 23.50 7.77 12.42
CA ARG A 250 24.67 7.92 11.52
C ARG A 250 24.80 9.32 10.94
N GLY A 251 23.97 10.27 11.38
CA GLY A 251 24.04 11.68 10.97
C GLY A 251 23.35 12.02 9.65
N PHE A 252 22.54 11.09 9.07
CA PHE A 252 21.80 11.36 7.85
C PHE A 252 20.54 12.20 8.13
N SER A 253 20.26 13.15 7.21
CA SER A 253 19.09 14.01 7.31
C SER A 253 17.79 13.28 6.98
N VAL A 254 16.65 13.85 7.37
CA VAL A 254 15.31 13.33 7.04
C VAL A 254 15.08 13.24 5.52
N ILE A 255 15.63 14.16 4.72
CA ILE A 255 15.57 14.09 3.25
C ILE A 255 16.34 12.87 2.76
N GLN A 256 17.53 12.61 3.31
CA GLN A 256 18.33 11.46 2.96
C GLN A 256 17.63 10.15 3.36
N ALA A 257 17.00 10.10 4.52
CA ALA A 257 16.18 8.97 4.96
C ALA A 257 14.99 8.72 4.02
N GLY A 258 14.28 9.77 3.64
CA GLY A 258 13.18 9.69 2.68
C GLY A 258 13.62 9.18 1.30
N ASN A 259 14.77 9.64 0.80
CA ASN A 259 15.34 9.17 -0.47
C ASN A 259 15.76 7.70 -0.40
N ILE A 260 16.33 7.24 0.73
CA ILE A 260 16.68 5.82 0.95
C ILE A 260 15.41 4.98 0.88
N GLY A 261 14.36 5.35 1.63
CA GLY A 261 13.08 4.66 1.61
C GLY A 261 12.40 4.68 0.23
N GLY A 262 12.41 5.83 -0.45
CA GLY A 262 11.87 5.96 -1.80
C GLY A 262 12.58 5.08 -2.81
N LEU A 263 13.91 5.02 -2.76
CA LEU A 263 14.71 4.18 -3.66
C LEU A 263 14.52 2.69 -3.38
N MET A 264 14.33 2.31 -2.12
CA MET A 264 13.97 0.95 -1.71
C MET A 264 12.67 0.49 -2.38
N ILE A 265 11.63 1.31 -2.35
CA ILE A 265 10.35 1.00 -2.99
C ILE A 265 10.50 0.96 -4.51
N PHE A 266 11.27 1.89 -5.09
CA PHE A 266 11.52 1.92 -6.54
C PHE A 266 12.27 0.66 -7.02
N GLY A 267 13.29 0.22 -6.27
CA GLY A 267 13.98 -1.05 -6.52
C GLY A 267 13.03 -2.24 -6.46
N GLY A 268 12.16 -2.27 -5.47
CA GLY A 268 11.11 -3.29 -5.32
C GLY A 268 10.13 -3.32 -6.50
N ILE A 269 9.69 -2.16 -7.02
CA ILE A 269 8.85 -2.08 -8.22
C ILE A 269 9.55 -2.69 -9.43
N LEU A 270 10.81 -2.33 -9.66
CA LEU A 270 11.60 -2.90 -10.76
C LEU A 270 11.80 -4.41 -10.58
N GLY A 271 12.10 -4.86 -9.38
CA GLY A 271 12.22 -6.27 -9.04
C GLY A 271 10.94 -7.05 -9.31
N ALA A 272 9.78 -6.49 -8.93
CA ALA A 272 8.47 -7.09 -9.16
C ALA A 272 8.10 -7.23 -10.65
N ILE A 273 8.67 -6.41 -11.52
CA ILE A 273 8.48 -6.50 -12.98
C ILE A 273 9.50 -7.46 -13.60
N ILE A 274 10.78 -7.32 -13.26
CA ILE A 274 11.88 -8.00 -13.91
C ILE A 274 11.95 -9.46 -13.50
N MET A 275 11.86 -9.76 -12.20
CA MET A 275 12.08 -11.12 -11.67
C MET A 275 11.06 -12.15 -12.14
N PRO A 276 9.72 -11.87 -12.15
CA PRO A 276 8.76 -12.77 -12.72
C PRO A 276 8.99 -13.02 -14.21
N HIS A 277 9.29 -11.96 -14.98
CA HIS A 277 9.53 -12.07 -16.41
C HIS A 277 10.74 -12.99 -16.73
N LEU A 278 11.83 -12.85 -16.00
CA LEU A 278 13.02 -13.71 -16.15
C LEU A 278 12.74 -15.16 -15.70
N SER A 279 11.99 -15.31 -14.58
CA SER A 279 11.58 -16.62 -14.06
C SER A 279 10.69 -17.37 -15.05
N ASP A 280 9.72 -16.69 -15.66
CA ASP A 280 8.82 -17.31 -16.64
C ASP A 280 9.57 -17.74 -17.91
N ARG A 281 10.49 -16.90 -18.40
CA ARG A 281 11.36 -17.26 -19.54
C ARG A 281 12.25 -18.47 -19.28
N SER A 282 12.72 -18.64 -18.05
CA SER A 282 13.61 -19.76 -17.69
C SER A 282 12.86 -21.04 -17.34
N GLY A 283 11.54 -20.95 -17.08
CA GLY A 283 10.71 -22.07 -16.59
C GLY A 283 11.09 -22.53 -15.16
N LYS A 284 11.99 -21.81 -14.47
CA LYS A 284 12.49 -22.18 -13.14
C LYS A 284 12.16 -21.07 -12.14
N ARG A 285 11.43 -21.37 -11.07
CA ARG A 285 11.03 -20.38 -10.04
C ARG A 285 11.97 -20.35 -8.85
N THR A 286 12.46 -21.50 -8.40
CA THR A 286 13.26 -21.63 -7.18
C THR A 286 14.57 -20.82 -7.19
N PRO A 287 15.39 -20.79 -8.27
CA PRO A 287 16.62 -19.99 -8.27
C PRO A 287 16.35 -18.50 -8.15
N PHE A 288 15.28 -17.99 -8.77
CA PHE A 288 14.90 -16.57 -8.66
C PHE A 288 14.44 -16.21 -7.26
N LEU A 289 13.65 -17.07 -6.60
CA LEU A 289 13.28 -16.89 -5.19
C LEU A 289 14.51 -16.83 -4.29
N ARG A 290 15.48 -17.73 -4.50
CA ARG A 290 16.73 -17.72 -3.73
C ARG A 290 17.55 -16.45 -3.99
N ALA A 291 17.61 -15.98 -5.23
CA ALA A 291 18.31 -14.75 -5.60
C ALA A 291 17.66 -13.52 -4.95
N ILE A 292 16.33 -13.44 -4.94
CA ILE A 292 15.58 -12.36 -4.28
C ILE A 292 15.88 -12.36 -2.77
N VAL A 293 15.76 -13.50 -2.11
CA VAL A 293 16.03 -13.62 -0.66
C VAL A 293 17.47 -13.24 -0.34
N ALA A 294 18.43 -13.73 -1.12
CA ALA A 294 19.86 -13.40 -0.93
C ALA A 294 20.11 -11.90 -1.15
N GLY A 295 19.53 -11.32 -2.21
CA GLY A 295 19.61 -9.88 -2.47
C GLY A 295 19.01 -9.05 -1.33
N SER A 296 17.82 -9.41 -0.84
CA SER A 296 17.17 -8.72 0.28
C SER A 296 18.02 -8.80 1.58
N ILE A 297 18.64 -9.94 1.86
CA ILE A 297 19.53 -10.07 3.03
C ILE A 297 20.75 -9.16 2.86
N LEU A 298 21.40 -9.16 1.69
CA LEU A 298 22.53 -8.27 1.41
C LEU A 298 22.15 -6.79 1.48
N GLY A 299 20.99 -6.43 0.92
CA GLY A 299 20.44 -5.08 1.02
C GLY A 299 20.21 -4.67 2.47
N LEU A 300 19.60 -5.53 3.28
CA LEU A 300 19.35 -5.28 4.70
C LEU A 300 20.66 -5.10 5.50
N ILE A 301 21.65 -5.95 5.27
CA ILE A 301 22.98 -5.82 5.87
C ILE A 301 23.59 -4.47 5.47
N GLY A 302 23.50 -4.10 4.20
CA GLY A 302 23.99 -2.81 3.73
C GLY A 302 23.24 -1.63 4.35
N ILE A 303 21.91 -1.65 4.44
CA ILE A 303 21.13 -0.61 5.12
C ILE A 303 21.58 -0.47 6.57
N THR A 304 21.92 -1.57 7.24
CA THR A 304 22.34 -1.57 8.64
C THR A 304 23.75 -1.07 8.85
N PHE A 305 24.69 -1.42 7.98
CA PHE A 305 26.13 -1.24 8.23
C PHE A 305 26.85 -0.32 7.24
N ALA A 306 26.23 0.11 6.14
CA ALA A 306 26.91 0.95 5.14
C ALA A 306 27.37 2.28 5.73
N PRO A 307 28.66 2.63 5.59
CA PRO A 307 29.23 3.85 6.19
C PRO A 307 28.95 5.11 5.37
N SER A 308 28.59 4.99 4.10
CA SER A 308 28.41 6.13 3.20
C SER A 308 27.00 6.17 2.63
N TYR A 309 26.54 7.38 2.29
CA TYR A 309 25.20 7.59 1.70
C TYR A 309 25.02 6.85 0.38
N GLY A 310 26.04 6.82 -0.49
CA GLY A 310 25.97 6.09 -1.76
C GLY A 310 25.80 4.59 -1.60
N LEU A 311 26.49 3.99 -0.63
CA LEU A 311 26.31 2.57 -0.29
C LEU A 311 24.94 2.30 0.32
N LEU A 312 24.40 3.21 1.12
CA LEU A 312 23.04 3.11 1.64
C LEU A 312 21.99 3.11 0.53
N LEU A 313 22.12 4.03 -0.43
CA LEU A 313 21.23 4.08 -1.59
C LEU A 313 21.29 2.80 -2.42
N LEU A 314 22.50 2.29 -2.69
CA LEU A 314 22.68 1.01 -3.40
C LEU A 314 22.05 -0.14 -2.63
N SER A 315 22.26 -0.22 -1.32
CA SER A 315 21.72 -1.26 -0.46
C SER A 315 20.20 -1.20 -0.38
N ALA A 316 19.62 0.00 -0.29
CA ALA A 316 18.18 0.23 -0.31
C ALA A 316 17.56 -0.19 -1.66
N PHE A 317 18.23 0.09 -2.77
CA PHE A 317 17.77 -0.32 -4.10
C PHE A 317 17.79 -1.85 -4.30
N ILE A 318 18.75 -2.55 -3.68
CA ILE A 318 18.88 -4.02 -3.76
C ILE A 318 17.90 -4.71 -2.81
N PHE A 319 17.55 -4.08 -1.68
CA PHE A 319 16.62 -4.61 -0.68
C PHE A 319 15.20 -4.67 -1.20
#